data_ded40b0793dd5f06587c7aa2ef2bd540
#
_entry.id   ded40b0793dd5f06587c7aa2ef2bd540
#
_cell.length_a   1.000
_cell.length_b   1.000
_cell.length_c   1.000
_cell.angle_alpha   90.00
_cell.angle_beta   90.00
_cell.angle_gamma   90.00
#
_symmetry.space_group_name_H-M   'P 1'
#
loop_
_entity.id
_entity.type
_entity.pdbx_description
1 polymer ?
#
loop_
_entity_poly.entity_id
_entity_poly.type
_entity_poly.pdbx_seq_one_letter_code
_entity_poly.pdbx_strand_id
1 'polypeptide(L)'
;MVYWSVENDVKEGTLVSEPNPFLIISGDHDFNQLQKYKHVKQFSPTLKKFIKPEASIHEILMEHIVKGDKGDGVPNILTADDAIVSGERQKSVTSKRLQEFFDNGFIACNTEEERRNYHRNATLVDLSMIPKHIQEEIINTFTTYPVKDKSLLLDYFMTNRMKQMIEHIQEF
;
A
#
# COMPACT_ATOMS: atom_id res chain seq x y z
N MET A 1 6.54 3.53 -7.20
CA MET A 1 7.92 3.93 -6.86
C MET A 1 8.78 2.74 -6.46
N VAL A 2 8.46 2.00 -5.39
CA VAL A 2 9.26 0.83 -4.97
C VAL A 2 9.45 -0.19 -6.08
N TYR A 3 8.38 -0.58 -6.78
CA TYR A 3 8.47 -1.50 -7.94
C TYR A 3 9.31 -0.94 -9.08
N TRP A 4 9.16 0.33 -9.40
CA TRP A 4 9.90 0.99 -10.48
C TRP A 4 11.40 1.04 -10.19
N SER A 5 11.80 1.33 -8.95
CA SER A 5 13.22 1.35 -8.60
C SER A 5 13.87 -0.04 -8.74
N VAL A 6 13.17 -1.09 -8.29
CA VAL A 6 13.67 -2.46 -8.41
C VAL A 6 13.84 -2.88 -9.89
N GLU A 7 12.89 -2.51 -10.76
CA GLU A 7 13.00 -2.81 -12.20
C GLU A 7 14.10 -2.01 -12.89
N ASN A 8 14.34 -0.76 -12.52
CA ASN A 8 15.38 0.07 -13.12
C ASN A 8 16.78 -0.33 -12.68
N ASP A 9 16.97 -0.69 -11.42
CA ASP A 9 18.26 -1.19 -10.92
C ASP A 9 18.72 -2.44 -11.72
N VAL A 10 17.78 -3.22 -12.24
CA VAL A 10 18.07 -4.38 -13.12
C VAL A 10 18.34 -3.97 -14.56
N LYS A 11 17.64 -2.95 -15.09
CA LYS A 11 17.75 -2.55 -16.53
C LYS A 11 19.02 -1.76 -16.85
N GLU A 12 19.53 -1.00 -15.92
CA GLU A 12 20.73 -0.18 -16.15
C GLU A 12 22.05 -0.97 -16.15
N GLY A 13 21.98 -2.31 -15.99
CA GLY A 13 23.16 -3.18 -16.03
C GLY A 13 24.23 -2.85 -14.98
N THR A 14 23.91 -1.95 -14.08
CA THR A 14 24.75 -1.64 -12.94
C THR A 14 24.61 -2.81 -11.96
N LEU A 15 25.70 -3.53 -11.73
CA LEU A 15 25.84 -4.45 -10.62
C LEU A 15 25.76 -3.61 -9.32
N VAL A 16 24.59 -3.05 -9.02
CA VAL A 16 24.35 -2.43 -7.74
C VAL A 16 24.23 -3.58 -6.76
N SER A 17 25.24 -3.74 -5.94
CA SER A 17 25.34 -4.81 -4.98
C SER A 17 24.18 -4.82 -3.99
N GLU A 18 23.49 -3.70 -3.80
CA GLU A 18 22.28 -3.56 -2.98
C GLU A 18 21.36 -2.46 -3.54
N PRO A 19 20.04 -2.71 -3.65
CA PRO A 19 19.08 -1.69 -4.07
C PRO A 19 18.99 -0.56 -3.04
N ASN A 20 18.68 0.65 -3.51
CA ASN A 20 18.51 1.83 -2.65
C ASN A 20 17.49 1.56 -1.53
N PRO A 21 17.80 1.88 -0.27
CA PRO A 21 16.88 1.67 0.83
C PRO A 21 15.66 2.62 0.74
N PHE A 22 14.47 2.08 0.99
CA PHE A 22 13.23 2.85 1.06
C PHE A 22 12.67 2.86 2.48
N LEU A 23 12.30 4.06 2.94
CA LEU A 23 11.56 4.24 4.18
C LEU A 23 10.16 4.79 3.87
N ILE A 24 9.14 3.99 4.18
CA ILE A 24 7.74 4.40 4.10
C ILE A 24 7.34 4.96 5.46
N ILE A 25 6.91 6.23 5.51
CA ILE A 25 6.43 6.88 6.73
C ILE A 25 4.90 6.85 6.71
N SER A 26 4.34 5.76 7.19
CA SER A 26 2.88 5.55 7.25
C SER A 26 2.52 4.46 8.26
N GLY A 27 1.37 4.61 8.92
CA GLY A 27 0.76 3.56 9.74
C GLY A 27 -0.15 2.61 8.98
N ASP A 28 -0.35 2.83 7.70
CA ASP A 28 -1.26 2.08 6.85
C ASP A 28 -0.77 0.64 6.64
N HIS A 29 -1.69 -0.31 6.83
CA HIS A 29 -1.40 -1.74 6.74
C HIS A 29 -1.17 -2.23 5.31
N ASP A 30 -1.69 -1.54 4.30
CA ASP A 30 -1.50 -1.91 2.90
C ASP A 30 -0.03 -1.87 2.50
N PHE A 31 0.75 -0.97 3.07
CA PHE A 31 2.19 -0.89 2.82
C PHE A 31 2.99 -2.08 3.37
N ASN A 32 2.41 -2.93 4.24
CA ASN A 32 3.06 -4.17 4.67
C ASN A 32 3.45 -5.05 3.48
N GLN A 33 2.65 -5.03 2.40
CA GLN A 33 2.91 -5.76 1.16
C GLN A 33 4.27 -5.41 0.53
N LEU A 34 4.74 -4.17 0.69
CA LEU A 34 6.01 -3.69 0.13
C LEU A 34 7.22 -4.17 0.93
N GLN A 35 7.02 -4.67 2.16
CA GLN A 35 8.10 -5.24 2.97
C GLN A 35 8.55 -6.63 2.49
N LYS A 36 7.94 -7.18 1.42
CA LYS A 36 8.51 -8.32 0.67
C LYS A 36 9.89 -8.00 0.09
N TYR A 37 10.18 -6.71 -0.13
CA TYR A 37 11.51 -6.24 -0.54
C TYR A 37 12.35 -5.92 0.69
N LYS A 38 13.50 -6.59 0.84
CA LYS A 38 14.37 -6.47 2.03
C LYS A 38 14.87 -5.04 2.31
N HIS A 39 14.97 -4.21 1.27
CA HIS A 39 15.41 -2.81 1.36
C HIS A 39 14.28 -1.83 1.68
N VAL A 40 13.03 -2.30 1.85
CA VAL A 40 11.87 -1.48 2.22
C VAL A 40 11.59 -1.65 3.71
N LYS A 41 11.45 -0.52 4.40
CA LYS A 41 11.03 -0.45 5.81
C LYS A 41 9.85 0.49 5.95
N GLN A 42 9.01 0.25 6.95
CA GLN A 42 7.87 1.09 7.25
C GLN A 42 7.98 1.60 8.70
N PHE A 43 7.76 2.90 8.89
CA PHE A 43 7.73 3.54 10.19
C PHE A 43 6.36 4.19 10.40
N SER A 44 5.70 3.87 11.51
CA SER A 44 4.44 4.49 11.90
C SER A 44 4.71 5.74 12.75
N PRO A 45 4.35 6.96 12.28
CA PRO A 45 4.49 8.18 13.07
C PRO A 45 3.60 8.17 14.30
N THR A 46 2.41 7.60 14.19
CA THR A 46 1.43 7.50 15.29
C THR A 46 1.93 6.58 16.41
N LEU A 47 2.46 5.40 16.04
CA LEU A 47 3.01 4.43 16.99
C LEU A 47 4.46 4.73 17.39
N LYS A 48 5.12 5.67 16.68
CA LYS A 48 6.55 6.04 16.87
C LYS A 48 7.50 4.84 16.81
N LYS A 49 7.19 3.85 15.94
CA LYS A 49 7.99 2.63 15.80
C LYS A 49 8.00 2.10 14.38
N PHE A 50 9.01 1.29 14.07
CA PHE A 50 9.02 0.49 12.85
C PHE A 50 7.95 -0.59 12.91
N ILE A 51 7.20 -0.72 11.82
CA ILE A 51 6.23 -1.81 11.65
C ILE A 51 6.99 -3.01 11.11
N LYS A 52 6.82 -4.14 11.79
CA LYS A 52 7.30 -5.44 11.33
C LYS A 52 6.08 -6.33 11.12
N PRO A 53 5.96 -6.96 9.95
CA PRO A 53 4.89 -7.93 9.69
C PRO A 53 4.95 -9.07 10.72
N GLU A 54 3.81 -9.44 11.28
CA GLU A 54 3.68 -10.52 12.28
C GLU A 54 3.57 -11.91 11.64
N ALA A 55 3.23 -11.94 10.34
CA ALA A 55 3.13 -13.16 9.53
C ALA A 55 3.88 -12.98 8.21
N SER A 56 3.90 -13.98 7.35
CA SER A 56 4.45 -13.84 6.01
C SER A 56 3.65 -12.81 5.21
N ILE A 57 4.30 -12.08 4.30
CA ILE A 57 3.63 -11.07 3.46
C ILE A 57 2.51 -11.71 2.62
N HIS A 58 2.71 -12.97 2.21
CA HIS A 58 1.70 -13.73 1.49
C HIS A 58 0.44 -13.97 2.34
N GLU A 59 0.62 -14.39 3.60
CA GLU A 59 -0.52 -14.63 4.52
C GLU A 59 -1.24 -13.32 4.84
N ILE A 60 -0.51 -12.22 5.07
CA ILE A 60 -1.10 -10.91 5.33
C ILE A 60 -1.95 -10.46 4.15
N LEU A 61 -1.41 -10.55 2.92
CA LEU A 61 -2.14 -10.19 1.72
C LEU A 61 -3.36 -11.10 1.51
N MET A 62 -3.19 -12.40 1.67
CA MET A 62 -4.28 -13.36 1.52
C MET A 62 -5.39 -13.12 2.54
N GLU A 63 -5.03 -12.88 3.80
CA GLU A 63 -5.99 -12.53 4.83
C GLU A 63 -6.78 -11.27 4.47
N HIS A 64 -6.09 -10.24 3.97
CA HIS A 64 -6.71 -8.98 3.57
C HIS A 64 -7.66 -9.18 2.36
N ILE A 65 -7.27 -9.96 1.35
CA ILE A 65 -8.16 -10.31 0.23
C ILE A 65 -9.39 -11.05 0.72
N VAL A 66 -9.22 -12.06 1.58
CA VAL A 66 -10.32 -12.93 2.03
C VAL A 66 -11.27 -12.23 2.99
N LYS A 67 -10.74 -11.50 3.96
CA LYS A 67 -11.52 -10.76 4.95
C LYS A 67 -12.05 -9.42 4.45
N GLY A 68 -11.47 -8.88 3.37
CA GLY A 68 -11.74 -7.53 2.90
C GLY A 68 -11.21 -6.46 3.84
N ASP A 69 -11.49 -5.21 3.51
CA ASP A 69 -11.19 -4.03 4.32
C ASP A 69 -12.46 -3.24 4.60
N LYS A 70 -12.96 -3.35 5.82
CA LYS A 70 -14.17 -2.63 6.23
C LYS A 70 -13.96 -1.10 6.26
N GLY A 71 -12.74 -0.66 6.55
CA GLY A 71 -12.39 0.76 6.59
C GLY A 71 -12.53 1.41 5.21
N ASP A 72 -12.09 0.68 4.19
CA ASP A 72 -12.13 1.10 2.79
C ASP A 72 -13.40 0.67 2.05
N GLY A 73 -14.35 0.07 2.76
CA GLY A 73 -15.62 -0.34 2.19
C GLY A 73 -15.56 -1.64 1.37
N VAL A 74 -14.50 -2.44 1.53
CA VAL A 74 -14.32 -3.72 0.84
C VAL A 74 -14.87 -4.87 1.68
N PRO A 75 -16.02 -5.50 1.31
CA PRO A 75 -16.56 -6.62 2.07
C PRO A 75 -15.73 -7.89 1.87
N ASN A 76 -15.84 -8.84 2.81
CA ASN A 76 -15.18 -10.13 2.67
C ASN A 76 -15.76 -10.94 1.50
N ILE A 77 -15.03 -11.97 1.08
CA ILE A 77 -15.38 -12.75 -0.13
C ILE A 77 -16.70 -13.55 0.00
N LEU A 78 -17.22 -13.76 1.21
CA LEU A 78 -18.46 -14.50 1.46
C LEU A 78 -19.70 -13.60 1.44
N THR A 79 -19.51 -12.30 1.28
CA THR A 79 -20.54 -11.29 1.50
C THR A 79 -20.81 -10.49 0.23
N ALA A 80 -22.06 -10.05 0.03
CA ALA A 80 -22.46 -9.24 -1.12
C ALA A 80 -21.72 -7.89 -1.18
N ASP A 81 -21.62 -7.32 -2.38
CA ASP A 81 -20.81 -6.12 -2.67
C ASP A 81 -21.29 -4.88 -1.91
N ASP A 82 -22.59 -4.78 -1.67
CA ASP A 82 -23.25 -3.63 -1.05
C ASP A 82 -23.43 -3.75 0.47
N ALA A 83 -23.06 -4.87 1.07
CA ALA A 83 -23.33 -5.16 2.47
C ALA A 83 -22.78 -4.11 3.46
N ILE A 84 -21.63 -3.49 3.16
CA ILE A 84 -21.07 -2.44 4.02
C ILE A 84 -21.88 -1.16 3.88
N VAL A 85 -22.27 -0.80 2.66
CA VAL A 85 -23.03 0.42 2.37
C VAL A 85 -24.46 0.30 2.88
N SER A 86 -25.07 -0.87 2.71
CA SER A 86 -26.43 -1.16 3.20
C SER A 86 -26.50 -1.36 4.72
N GLY A 87 -25.34 -1.47 5.39
CA GLY A 87 -25.25 -1.72 6.82
C GLY A 87 -25.58 -3.17 7.21
N GLU A 88 -25.56 -4.09 6.26
CA GLU A 88 -25.79 -5.51 6.51
C GLU A 88 -24.61 -6.16 7.24
N ARG A 89 -24.97 -7.18 8.06
CA ARG A 89 -23.93 -7.95 8.76
C ARG A 89 -23.21 -8.86 7.78
N GLN A 90 -21.89 -8.72 7.70
CA GLN A 90 -21.06 -9.61 6.89
C GLN A 90 -21.08 -11.06 7.43
N LYS A 91 -21.02 -12.03 6.53
CA LYS A 91 -20.79 -13.43 6.87
C LYS A 91 -19.41 -13.59 7.51
N SER A 92 -19.32 -14.48 8.51
CA SER A 92 -18.04 -14.68 9.21
C SER A 92 -17.09 -15.58 8.41
N VAL A 93 -15.85 -15.13 8.23
CA VAL A 93 -14.75 -15.97 7.74
C VAL A 93 -14.12 -16.67 8.94
N THR A 94 -14.26 -18.01 9.00
CA THR A 94 -13.67 -18.79 10.08
C THR A 94 -12.17 -18.96 9.91
N SER A 95 -11.43 -19.21 11.01
CA SER A 95 -9.98 -19.47 10.94
C SER A 95 -9.66 -20.69 10.06
N LYS A 96 -10.49 -21.74 10.10
CA LYS A 96 -10.33 -22.89 9.21
C LYS A 96 -10.44 -22.49 7.74
N ARG A 97 -11.44 -21.66 7.41
CA ARG A 97 -11.66 -21.20 6.05
C ARG A 97 -10.50 -20.33 5.55
N LEU A 98 -9.98 -19.48 6.43
CA LEU A 98 -8.81 -18.66 6.12
C LEU A 98 -7.56 -19.51 5.87
N GLN A 99 -7.34 -20.57 6.66
CA GLN A 99 -6.24 -21.50 6.46
C GLN A 99 -6.30 -22.21 5.09
N GLU A 100 -7.50 -22.58 4.65
CA GLU A 100 -7.70 -23.15 3.32
C GLU A 100 -7.21 -22.20 2.20
N PHE A 101 -7.40 -20.89 2.39
CA PHE A 101 -6.88 -19.88 1.44
C PHE A 101 -5.37 -19.67 1.56
N PHE A 102 -4.80 -19.78 2.74
CA PHE A 102 -3.33 -19.72 2.90
C PHE A 102 -2.66 -20.88 2.16
N ASP A 103 -3.27 -22.07 2.22
CA ASP A 103 -2.71 -23.29 1.63
C ASP A 103 -2.95 -23.38 0.12
N ASN A 104 -4.10 -22.93 -0.38
CA ASN A 104 -4.58 -23.18 -1.73
C ASN A 104 -4.89 -21.91 -2.55
N GLY A 105 -4.83 -20.73 -1.94
CA GLY A 105 -5.11 -19.47 -2.61
C GLY A 105 -6.51 -19.43 -3.25
N PHE A 106 -6.60 -18.89 -4.45
CA PHE A 106 -7.84 -18.76 -5.21
C PHE A 106 -8.58 -20.11 -5.42
N ILE A 107 -7.86 -21.23 -5.46
CA ILE A 107 -8.46 -22.59 -5.66
C ILE A 107 -9.39 -22.95 -4.49
N ALA A 108 -9.19 -22.36 -3.31
CA ALA A 108 -10.06 -22.56 -2.16
C ALA A 108 -11.47 -21.99 -2.34
N CYS A 109 -11.76 -21.18 -3.36
CA CYS A 109 -13.09 -20.65 -3.63
C CYS A 109 -14.05 -21.80 -4.00
N ASN A 110 -15.15 -21.96 -3.26
CA ASN A 110 -16.12 -23.04 -3.43
C ASN A 110 -17.21 -22.69 -4.44
N THR A 111 -17.51 -21.41 -4.63
CA THR A 111 -18.61 -20.95 -5.48
C THR A 111 -18.11 -19.90 -6.48
N GLU A 112 -18.88 -19.68 -7.54
CA GLU A 112 -18.59 -18.64 -8.51
C GLU A 112 -18.67 -17.23 -7.89
N GLU A 113 -19.59 -17.05 -6.94
CA GLU A 113 -19.69 -15.80 -6.18
C GLU A 113 -18.44 -15.54 -5.36
N GLU A 114 -17.91 -16.56 -4.65
CA GLU A 114 -16.64 -16.41 -3.93
C GLU A 114 -15.48 -16.06 -4.87
N ARG A 115 -15.40 -16.68 -6.08
CA ARG A 115 -14.37 -16.39 -7.07
C ARG A 115 -14.44 -14.94 -7.54
N ARG A 116 -15.64 -14.48 -7.87
CA ARG A 116 -15.89 -13.09 -8.27
C ARG A 116 -15.47 -12.13 -7.15
N ASN A 117 -15.89 -12.39 -5.92
CA ASN A 117 -15.60 -11.54 -4.78
C ASN A 117 -14.10 -11.56 -4.43
N TYR A 118 -13.44 -12.70 -4.58
CA TYR A 118 -11.98 -12.81 -4.44
C TYR A 118 -11.26 -11.93 -5.46
N HIS A 119 -11.66 -11.98 -6.73
CA HIS A 119 -11.09 -11.12 -7.77
C HIS A 119 -11.31 -9.65 -7.51
N ARG A 120 -12.51 -9.27 -7.08
CA ARG A 120 -12.82 -7.90 -6.67
C ARG A 120 -11.87 -7.43 -5.59
N ASN A 121 -11.75 -8.20 -4.50
CA ASN A 121 -10.91 -7.85 -3.38
C ASN A 121 -9.43 -7.83 -3.76
N ALA A 122 -8.94 -8.82 -4.51
CA ALA A 122 -7.57 -8.83 -5.00
C ALA A 122 -7.25 -7.57 -5.83
N THR A 123 -8.16 -7.17 -6.72
CA THR A 123 -7.98 -5.97 -7.55
C THR A 123 -7.91 -4.68 -6.72
N LEU A 124 -8.63 -4.63 -5.59
CA LEU A 124 -8.68 -3.44 -4.73
C LEU A 124 -7.55 -3.40 -3.70
N VAL A 125 -7.12 -4.57 -3.21
CA VAL A 125 -6.21 -4.70 -2.06
C VAL A 125 -4.77 -4.99 -2.49
N ASP A 126 -4.55 -5.80 -3.54
CA ASP A 126 -3.21 -6.16 -3.97
C ASP A 126 -2.57 -5.04 -4.80
N LEU A 127 -1.54 -4.40 -4.25
CA LEU A 127 -0.80 -3.33 -4.92
C LEU A 127 -0.15 -3.76 -6.24
N SER A 128 0.04 -5.07 -6.47
CA SER A 128 0.54 -5.57 -7.75
C SER A 128 -0.50 -5.53 -8.87
N MET A 129 -1.79 -5.39 -8.52
CA MET A 129 -2.91 -5.32 -9.46
C MET A 129 -3.18 -3.90 -9.99
N ILE A 130 -2.43 -2.91 -9.54
CA ILE A 130 -2.56 -1.52 -10.04
C ILE A 130 -2.37 -1.52 -11.56
N PRO A 131 -3.33 -0.97 -12.34
CA PRO A 131 -3.25 -0.93 -13.80
C PRO A 131 -1.99 -0.23 -14.30
N LYS A 132 -1.37 -0.75 -15.36
CA LYS A 132 -0.10 -0.23 -15.89
C LYS A 132 -0.16 1.25 -16.26
N HIS A 133 -1.26 1.71 -16.86
CA HIS A 133 -1.41 3.11 -17.23
C HIS A 133 -1.36 4.04 -16.00
N ILE A 134 -1.93 3.61 -14.85
CA ILE A 134 -1.86 4.38 -13.60
C ILE A 134 -0.42 4.36 -13.06
N GLN A 135 0.26 3.21 -13.10
CA GLN A 135 1.67 3.12 -12.70
C GLN A 135 2.56 4.05 -13.54
N GLU A 136 2.37 4.05 -14.86
CA GLU A 136 3.11 4.90 -15.80
C GLU A 136 2.83 6.39 -15.56
N GLU A 137 1.57 6.76 -15.31
CA GLU A 137 1.19 8.13 -14.99
C GLU A 137 1.83 8.62 -13.68
N ILE A 138 1.84 7.80 -12.64
CA ILE A 138 2.51 8.10 -11.36
C ILE A 138 4.01 8.32 -11.58
N ILE A 139 4.66 7.42 -12.30
CA ILE A 139 6.09 7.51 -12.59
C ILE A 139 6.41 8.75 -13.42
N ASN A 140 5.64 8.99 -14.49
CA ASN A 140 5.81 10.16 -15.34
C ASN A 140 5.63 11.45 -14.54
N THR A 141 4.59 11.54 -13.73
CA THR A 141 4.35 12.70 -12.86
C THR A 141 5.51 12.93 -11.91
N PHE A 142 6.03 11.88 -11.29
CA PHE A 142 7.16 11.98 -10.38
C PHE A 142 8.45 12.42 -11.08
N THR A 143 8.74 11.86 -12.26
CA THR A 143 9.99 12.15 -12.99
C THR A 143 9.97 13.51 -13.68
N THR A 144 8.80 13.99 -14.07
CA THR A 144 8.63 15.27 -14.76
C THR A 144 8.25 16.42 -13.83
N TYR A 145 7.94 16.11 -12.55
CA TYR A 145 7.53 17.15 -11.59
C TYR A 145 8.67 18.15 -11.38
N PRO A 146 8.45 19.42 -11.71
CA PRO A 146 9.49 20.42 -11.56
C PRO A 146 9.80 20.62 -10.07
N VAL A 147 11.09 20.61 -9.73
CA VAL A 147 11.52 21.04 -8.40
C VAL A 147 11.13 22.51 -8.25
N LYS A 148 10.18 22.78 -7.35
CA LYS A 148 9.72 24.16 -7.13
C LYS A 148 10.84 24.98 -6.51
N ASP A 149 10.99 26.22 -7.01
CA ASP A 149 11.89 27.19 -6.45
C ASP A 149 11.47 27.53 -4.99
N LYS A 150 12.44 27.50 -4.11
CA LYS A 150 12.24 27.80 -2.67
C LYS A 150 12.38 29.29 -2.36
N SER A 151 12.70 30.14 -3.34
CA SER A 151 12.92 31.58 -3.15
C SER A 151 11.72 32.30 -2.52
N LEU A 152 10.51 31.82 -2.77
CA LEU A 152 9.27 32.39 -2.23
C LEU A 152 8.85 31.84 -0.88
N LEU A 153 9.58 30.87 -0.30
CA LEU A 153 9.22 30.27 0.98
C LEU A 153 9.18 31.28 2.12
N LEU A 154 10.17 32.15 2.19
CA LEU A 154 10.26 33.17 3.22
C LEU A 154 9.04 34.10 3.16
N ASP A 155 8.73 34.62 1.97
CA ASP A 155 7.59 35.52 1.76
C ASP A 155 6.27 34.86 2.11
N TYR A 156 6.11 33.58 1.74
CA TYR A 156 4.96 32.78 2.09
C TYR A 156 4.80 32.62 3.62
N PHE A 157 5.88 32.26 4.31
CA PHE A 157 5.85 32.10 5.77
C PHE A 157 5.61 33.41 6.50
N MET A 158 6.18 34.51 6.03
CA MET A 158 5.95 35.84 6.57
C MET A 158 4.51 36.29 6.38
N THR A 159 3.97 36.16 5.18
CA THR A 159 2.59 36.52 4.84
C THR A 159 1.57 35.73 5.68
N ASN A 160 1.83 34.44 5.91
CA ASN A 160 0.97 33.56 6.68
C ASN A 160 1.30 33.52 8.19
N ARG A 161 2.21 34.37 8.66
CA ARG A 161 2.63 34.50 10.08
C ARG A 161 3.11 33.17 10.68
N MET A 162 3.79 32.36 9.90
CA MET A 162 4.29 31.03 10.29
C MET A 162 5.66 31.13 10.97
N LYS A 163 5.73 31.77 12.13
CA LYS A 163 6.97 32.13 12.84
C LYS A 163 7.92 30.92 13.02
N GLN A 164 7.41 29.79 13.48
CA GLN A 164 8.23 28.58 13.68
C GLN A 164 8.86 28.06 12.38
N MET A 165 8.15 28.17 11.25
CA MET A 165 8.69 27.77 9.95
C MET A 165 9.79 28.73 9.47
N ILE A 166 9.69 30.02 9.80
CA ILE A 166 10.73 30.99 9.51
C ILE A 166 12.02 30.69 10.31
N GLU A 167 11.88 30.32 11.58
CA GLU A 167 13.01 29.96 12.45
C GLU A 167 13.77 28.72 11.92
N HIS A 168 13.08 27.81 11.24
CA HIS A 168 13.62 26.58 10.68
C HIS A 168 13.73 26.57 9.14
N ILE A 169 13.76 27.77 8.51
CA ILE A 169 13.72 27.87 7.03
C ILE A 169 14.88 27.15 6.33
N GLN A 170 15.98 26.94 7.03
CA GLN A 170 17.15 26.22 6.50
C GLN A 170 16.91 24.71 6.34
N GLU A 171 15.84 24.19 6.96
CA GLU A 171 15.50 22.76 6.91
C GLU A 171 14.64 22.40 5.67
N PHE A 172 14.18 23.41 4.93
CA PHE A 172 13.40 23.28 3.70
C PHE A 172 14.28 23.47 2.47
#